data_63d0491b820381d431082cbc3884b8c7
#
_entry.id   63d0491b820381d431082cbc3884b8c7
#
_cell.length_a   1.000
_cell.length_b   1.000
_cell.length_c   1.000
_cell.angle_alpha   90.00
_cell.angle_beta   90.00
_cell.angle_gamma   90.00
#
_symmetry.space_group_name_H-M   'P 1'
#
loop_
_entity.id
_entity.type
_entity.pdbx_description
1 polymer ?
#
loop_
_entity_poly.entity_id
_entity_poly.type
_entity_poly.pdbx_seq_one_letter_code
_entity_poly.pdbx_strand_id
1 'polypeptide(L)'
;MRLSRHSMIALIALCALLSVLSGCLIDQGPIAMLNAAVISGPAPLEVAFDLSHCEDQSGTGISYLLDFGDGSSTLSSDAFNIIVRHTYEDGGTFPARLTVTDGEGLEGSAQLTITVDATGPPGGIIIGTTAPDFTAHTTDGGEITLSDFRGGVIILEFWGAWCFPCKESMPHLQDLYDQYAESGLVIIAVSTDGQEQDAIDFLASNGYNDFVSVWEPGEKSGSPITQLYGVSSSLVGVPRTFLLDRQGVIRYVGHPEDLSSQFVEGIL
;
A
#
# COMPACT_ATOMS: atom_id res chain seq x y z
N MET A 1 -28.92 -66.93 16.92
CA MET A 1 -29.91 -66.06 17.54
C MET A 1 -30.06 -64.81 16.68
N ARG A 2 -31.12 -64.72 15.85
CA ARG A 2 -31.32 -63.59 14.95
C ARG A 2 -32.07 -62.51 15.73
N LEU A 3 -31.43 -61.40 15.94
CA LEU A 3 -32.05 -60.16 16.50
C LEU A 3 -33.21 -59.74 15.58
N SER A 4 -34.36 -59.42 16.15
CA SER A 4 -35.52 -58.99 15.38
C SER A 4 -35.26 -57.58 14.78
N ARG A 5 -35.89 -57.28 13.63
CA ARG A 5 -35.79 -55.98 12.96
C ARG A 5 -36.11 -54.79 13.90
N HIS A 6 -36.98 -54.98 14.89
CA HIS A 6 -37.35 -53.98 15.88
C HIS A 6 -36.21 -53.69 16.88
N SER A 7 -35.42 -54.70 17.27
CA SER A 7 -34.25 -54.53 18.15
C SER A 7 -33.10 -53.77 17.45
N MET A 8 -32.94 -53.95 16.13
CA MET A 8 -31.92 -53.28 15.35
C MET A 8 -32.26 -51.79 15.13
N ILE A 9 -33.55 -51.46 14.93
CA ILE A 9 -34.01 -50.08 14.78
C ILE A 9 -33.89 -49.31 16.12
N ALA A 10 -34.18 -49.98 17.24
CA ALA A 10 -34.02 -49.38 18.57
C ALA A 10 -32.56 -49.13 18.92
N LEU A 11 -31.61 -50.00 18.48
CA LEU A 11 -30.19 -49.78 18.71
C LEU A 11 -29.61 -48.64 17.87
N ILE A 12 -30.06 -48.52 16.62
CA ILE A 12 -29.67 -47.41 15.74
C ILE A 12 -30.21 -46.05 16.24
N ALA A 13 -31.46 -46.06 16.73
CA ALA A 13 -32.06 -44.86 17.32
C ALA A 13 -31.36 -44.46 18.63
N LEU A 14 -30.92 -45.42 19.45
CA LEU A 14 -30.20 -45.16 20.70
C LEU A 14 -28.78 -44.63 20.43
N CYS A 15 -28.08 -45.15 19.39
CA CYS A 15 -26.80 -44.59 18.98
C CYS A 15 -26.93 -43.17 18.41
N ALA A 16 -28.01 -42.88 17.66
CA ALA A 16 -28.26 -41.55 17.15
C ALA A 16 -28.65 -40.55 18.27
N LEU A 17 -29.32 -41.02 19.34
CA LEU A 17 -29.66 -40.17 20.49
C LEU A 17 -28.47 -39.93 21.42
N LEU A 18 -27.54 -40.89 21.52
CA LEU A 18 -26.31 -40.73 22.31
C LEU A 18 -25.30 -39.82 21.65
N SER A 19 -25.29 -39.69 20.31
CA SER A 19 -24.46 -38.72 19.58
C SER A 19 -24.96 -37.28 19.72
N VAL A 20 -26.23 -37.07 20.07
CA VAL A 20 -26.82 -35.75 20.34
C VAL A 20 -26.61 -35.29 21.80
N LEU A 21 -26.34 -36.24 22.73
CA LEU A 21 -26.12 -35.96 24.16
C LEU A 21 -24.64 -35.90 24.54
N SER A 22 -23.74 -36.45 23.76
CA SER A 22 -22.33 -36.08 23.78
C SER A 22 -22.24 -34.82 22.88
N GLY A 23 -22.27 -33.65 23.47
CA GLY A 23 -21.85 -32.41 22.80
C GLY A 23 -20.37 -32.56 22.41
N CYS A 24 -20.09 -33.41 21.44
CA CYS A 24 -18.85 -33.35 20.68
C CYS A 24 -18.95 -32.05 19.89
N LEU A 25 -18.58 -30.96 20.52
CA LEU A 25 -18.13 -29.78 19.82
C LEU A 25 -16.97 -30.29 18.97
N ILE A 26 -17.27 -30.60 17.70
CA ILE A 26 -16.21 -30.78 16.72
C ILE A 26 -15.52 -29.41 16.75
N ASP A 27 -14.32 -29.38 17.30
CA ASP A 27 -13.51 -28.18 17.29
C ASP A 27 -13.35 -27.76 15.82
N GLN A 28 -13.92 -26.60 15.53
CA GLN A 28 -13.92 -26.04 14.19
C GLN A 28 -12.73 -25.09 14.16
N GLY A 29 -11.58 -25.50 13.73
CA GLY A 29 -10.39 -24.65 13.67
C GLY A 29 -10.65 -23.18 13.26
N PRO A 30 -9.67 -22.31 13.35
CA PRO A 30 -9.83 -20.87 13.14
C PRO A 30 -10.27 -20.57 11.71
N ILE A 31 -11.05 -19.50 11.53
CA ILE A 31 -11.44 -19.00 10.21
C ILE A 31 -10.39 -17.99 9.75
N ALA A 32 -9.69 -18.31 8.67
CA ALA A 32 -8.77 -17.37 8.03
C ALA A 32 -9.50 -16.52 6.99
N MET A 33 -9.34 -15.21 7.07
CA MET A 33 -9.80 -14.24 6.06
C MET A 33 -8.67 -13.32 5.66
N LEU A 34 -8.40 -13.26 4.35
CA LEU A 34 -7.34 -12.45 3.77
C LEU A 34 -7.93 -11.49 2.75
N ASN A 35 -7.87 -10.20 3.04
CA ASN A 35 -8.36 -9.14 2.17
C ASN A 35 -7.24 -8.14 1.84
N ALA A 36 -7.37 -7.45 0.73
CA ALA A 36 -6.56 -6.29 0.39
C ALA A 36 -7.36 -5.35 -0.52
N ALA A 37 -7.18 -4.03 -0.35
CA ALA A 37 -7.86 -3.04 -1.18
C ALA A 37 -7.25 -2.95 -2.58
N VAL A 38 -5.95 -3.24 -2.71
CA VAL A 38 -5.20 -3.27 -3.97
C VAL A 38 -4.68 -4.68 -4.17
N ILE A 39 -5.05 -5.31 -5.28
CA ILE A 39 -4.65 -6.68 -5.65
C ILE A 39 -3.96 -6.75 -7.01
N SER A 40 -3.83 -5.62 -7.70
CA SER A 40 -3.10 -5.53 -8.97
C SER A 40 -2.57 -4.13 -9.21
N GLY A 41 -1.45 -4.04 -9.91
CA GLY A 41 -0.82 -2.78 -10.28
C GLY A 41 0.60 -2.99 -10.81
N PRO A 42 1.27 -1.90 -11.21
CA PRO A 42 2.66 -1.96 -11.67
C PRO A 42 3.63 -2.22 -10.52
N ALA A 43 4.78 -2.82 -10.83
CA ALA A 43 5.90 -2.91 -9.89
C ALA A 43 6.61 -1.53 -9.72
N PRO A 44 7.10 -1.19 -8.51
CA PRO A 44 6.85 -1.88 -7.24
C PRO A 44 5.41 -1.66 -6.76
N LEU A 45 4.74 -2.72 -6.28
CA LEU A 45 3.36 -2.66 -5.79
C LEU A 45 3.31 -2.87 -4.28
N GLU A 46 2.97 -1.84 -3.51
CA GLU A 46 2.67 -1.99 -2.10
C GLU A 46 1.25 -2.50 -1.91
N VAL A 47 1.10 -3.56 -1.14
CA VAL A 47 -0.18 -4.18 -0.79
C VAL A 47 -0.36 -4.17 0.73
N ALA A 48 -1.48 -3.61 1.18
CA ALA A 48 -1.90 -3.67 2.58
C ALA A 48 -2.89 -4.83 2.75
N PHE A 49 -2.45 -5.90 3.38
CA PHE A 49 -3.25 -7.07 3.70
C PHE A 49 -4.01 -6.86 5.01
N ASP A 50 -5.32 -7.01 4.98
CA ASP A 50 -6.19 -6.90 6.14
C ASP A 50 -6.56 -8.31 6.67
N LEU A 51 -6.10 -8.61 7.88
CA LEU A 51 -6.32 -9.84 8.61
C LEU A 51 -7.34 -9.67 9.75
N SER A 52 -7.93 -8.49 9.89
CA SER A 52 -8.81 -8.14 11.02
C SER A 52 -10.09 -8.98 11.11
N HIS A 53 -10.42 -9.71 10.05
CA HIS A 53 -11.61 -10.54 9.97
C HIS A 53 -11.36 -12.03 10.24
N CYS A 54 -10.15 -12.40 10.67
CA CYS A 54 -9.88 -13.76 11.12
C CYS A 54 -10.61 -14.03 12.45
N GLU A 55 -11.19 -15.23 12.59
CA GLU A 55 -11.96 -15.58 13.77
C GLU A 55 -11.33 -16.79 14.46
N ASP A 56 -11.17 -16.69 15.79
CA ASP A 56 -10.84 -17.79 16.66
C ASP A 56 -12.13 -18.38 17.26
N GLN A 57 -12.52 -19.57 16.80
CA GLN A 57 -13.73 -20.25 17.28
C GLN A 57 -13.53 -20.97 18.59
N SER A 58 -12.28 -21.33 18.93
CA SER A 58 -11.92 -22.03 20.16
C SER A 58 -11.68 -21.08 21.33
N GLY A 59 -11.34 -19.82 21.07
CA GLY A 59 -10.97 -18.82 22.09
C GLY A 59 -9.63 -19.10 22.75
N THR A 60 -8.78 -19.92 22.14
CA THR A 60 -7.45 -20.31 22.67
C THR A 60 -6.34 -19.37 22.22
N GLY A 61 -6.68 -18.37 21.40
CA GLY A 61 -5.76 -17.45 20.75
C GLY A 61 -5.24 -17.98 19.42
N ILE A 62 -4.94 -17.08 18.48
CA ILE A 62 -4.44 -17.44 17.15
C ILE A 62 -3.06 -16.84 16.89
N SER A 63 -2.29 -17.58 16.10
CA SER A 63 -1.09 -17.09 15.43
C SER A 63 -1.30 -17.15 13.92
N TYR A 64 -0.56 -16.32 13.17
CA TYR A 64 -0.66 -16.34 11.72
C TYR A 64 0.71 -16.39 11.05
N LEU A 65 0.74 -17.02 9.88
CA LEU A 65 1.82 -16.97 8.89
C LEU A 65 1.22 -16.42 7.61
N LEU A 66 1.72 -15.29 7.15
CA LEU A 66 1.40 -14.73 5.84
C LEU A 66 2.61 -14.90 4.92
N ASP A 67 2.46 -15.78 3.93
CA ASP A 67 3.38 -15.98 2.82
C ASP A 67 2.89 -15.09 1.67
N PHE A 68 3.74 -14.20 1.18
CA PHE A 68 3.37 -13.26 0.12
C PHE A 68 3.42 -13.87 -1.27
N GLY A 69 3.98 -15.08 -1.43
CA GLY A 69 4.07 -15.79 -2.70
C GLY A 69 5.23 -15.37 -3.60
N ASP A 70 6.07 -14.45 -3.14
CA ASP A 70 7.30 -14.00 -3.80
C ASP A 70 8.59 -14.59 -3.18
N GLY A 71 8.43 -15.50 -2.22
CA GLY A 71 9.50 -16.11 -1.44
C GLY A 71 9.75 -15.45 -0.10
N SER A 72 9.03 -14.41 0.24
CA SER A 72 9.05 -13.75 1.54
C SER A 72 7.79 -14.06 2.35
N SER A 73 7.88 -13.96 3.68
CA SER A 73 6.76 -14.20 4.58
C SER A 73 6.92 -13.45 5.91
N THR A 74 5.84 -13.30 6.65
CA THR A 74 5.85 -12.74 8.01
C THR A 74 5.08 -13.63 8.98
N LEU A 75 5.53 -13.64 10.24
CA LEU A 75 4.93 -14.39 11.35
C LEU A 75 4.54 -13.44 12.47
N SER A 76 3.38 -13.66 13.11
CA SER A 76 3.02 -12.99 14.36
C SER A 76 2.14 -13.87 15.24
N SER A 77 2.22 -13.67 16.55
CA SER A 77 1.42 -14.35 17.58
C SER A 77 0.29 -13.47 18.15
N ASP A 78 0.14 -12.23 17.70
CA ASP A 78 -0.86 -11.27 18.22
C ASP A 78 -1.77 -10.81 17.09
N ALA A 79 -2.84 -11.53 16.83
CA ALA A 79 -3.57 -11.45 15.58
C ALA A 79 -5.03 -10.99 15.71
N PHE A 80 -5.29 -9.85 16.33
CA PHE A 80 -6.57 -9.19 16.10
C PHE A 80 -6.33 -7.75 15.60
N ASN A 81 -6.97 -7.37 14.49
CA ASN A 81 -6.88 -6.04 13.87
C ASN A 81 -5.50 -5.69 13.26
N ILE A 82 -4.96 -6.56 12.43
CA ILE A 82 -3.64 -6.32 11.84
C ILE A 82 -3.76 -5.99 10.35
N ILE A 83 -3.14 -4.87 9.97
CA ILE A 83 -2.81 -4.55 8.59
C ILE A 83 -1.33 -4.86 8.38
N VAL A 84 -1.04 -5.80 7.48
CA VAL A 84 0.33 -6.15 7.09
C VAL A 84 0.62 -5.53 5.73
N ARG A 85 1.69 -4.74 5.64
CA ARG A 85 2.13 -4.14 4.37
C ARG A 85 3.28 -4.94 3.79
N HIS A 86 3.25 -5.13 2.48
CA HIS A 86 4.31 -5.78 1.72
C HIS A 86 4.42 -5.13 0.34
N THR A 87 5.66 -4.97 -0.14
CA THR A 87 5.96 -4.41 -1.46
C THR A 87 6.49 -5.51 -2.37
N TYR A 88 5.80 -5.73 -3.48
CA TYR A 88 6.25 -6.60 -4.56
C TYR A 88 7.12 -5.79 -5.52
N GLU A 89 8.42 -6.03 -5.51
CA GLU A 89 9.40 -5.27 -6.30
C GLU A 89 9.37 -5.66 -7.79
N ASP A 90 9.07 -6.92 -8.08
CA ASP A 90 9.09 -7.46 -9.43
C ASP A 90 7.68 -7.74 -9.96
N GLY A 91 7.52 -7.68 -11.27
CA GLY A 91 6.30 -8.10 -11.95
C GLY A 91 6.10 -9.60 -11.87
N GLY A 92 4.85 -10.01 -11.66
CA GLY A 92 4.50 -11.42 -11.53
C GLY A 92 3.07 -11.64 -11.04
N THR A 93 2.74 -12.90 -10.85
CA THR A 93 1.50 -13.30 -10.18
C THR A 93 1.86 -14.05 -8.91
N PHE A 94 1.49 -13.46 -7.78
CA PHE A 94 1.89 -13.92 -6.46
C PHE A 94 0.68 -14.45 -5.69
N PRO A 95 0.63 -15.75 -5.39
CA PRO A 95 -0.44 -16.35 -4.60
C PRO A 95 -0.17 -16.14 -3.10
N ALA A 96 -0.50 -14.96 -2.58
CA ALA A 96 -0.37 -14.69 -1.15
C ALA A 96 -1.27 -15.63 -0.35
N ARG A 97 -0.71 -16.28 0.67
CA ARG A 97 -1.39 -17.27 1.49
C ARG A 97 -1.29 -16.96 2.97
N LEU A 98 -2.45 -16.83 3.62
CA LEU A 98 -2.57 -16.75 5.06
C LEU A 98 -2.82 -18.14 5.64
N THR A 99 -2.07 -18.52 6.65
CA THR A 99 -2.35 -19.67 7.54
C THR A 99 -2.56 -19.13 8.94
N VAL A 100 -3.67 -19.47 9.55
CA VAL A 100 -4.02 -19.11 10.93
C VAL A 100 -4.04 -20.41 11.73
N THR A 101 -3.36 -20.44 12.87
CA THR A 101 -3.26 -21.59 13.77
C THR A 101 -3.78 -21.21 15.14
N ASP A 102 -4.70 -21.98 15.71
CA ASP A 102 -5.20 -21.77 17.08
C ASP A 102 -4.29 -22.38 18.14
N GLY A 103 -4.64 -22.17 19.43
CA GLY A 103 -3.86 -22.68 20.56
C GLY A 103 -3.91 -24.22 20.70
N GLU A 104 -4.80 -24.91 19.97
CA GLU A 104 -4.91 -26.37 19.93
C GLU A 104 -4.16 -26.97 18.72
N GLY A 105 -3.64 -26.11 17.83
CA GLY A 105 -2.85 -26.50 16.67
C GLY A 105 -3.71 -26.82 15.44
N LEU A 106 -5.00 -26.44 15.43
CA LEU A 106 -5.83 -26.52 14.24
C LEU A 106 -5.55 -25.34 13.32
N GLU A 107 -5.65 -25.56 12.00
CA GLU A 107 -5.29 -24.57 11.00
C GLU A 107 -6.49 -24.21 10.12
N GLY A 108 -6.62 -22.90 9.87
CA GLY A 108 -7.43 -22.34 8.79
C GLY A 108 -6.53 -21.67 7.75
N SER A 109 -6.95 -21.61 6.50
CA SER A 109 -6.16 -20.90 5.47
C SER A 109 -7.03 -20.15 4.48
N ALA A 110 -6.51 -19.00 4.02
CA ALA A 110 -7.07 -18.20 2.95
C ALA A 110 -5.98 -17.84 1.93
N GLN A 111 -6.38 -17.60 0.69
CA GLN A 111 -5.45 -17.22 -0.39
C GLN A 111 -6.02 -16.03 -1.16
N LEU A 112 -5.13 -15.11 -1.55
CA LEU A 112 -5.42 -13.97 -2.39
C LEU A 112 -4.35 -13.88 -3.48
N THR A 113 -4.76 -13.74 -4.73
CA THR A 113 -3.79 -13.59 -5.83
C THR A 113 -3.51 -12.11 -6.06
N ILE A 114 -2.24 -11.75 -5.99
CA ILE A 114 -1.74 -10.42 -6.34
C ILE A 114 -1.12 -10.49 -7.73
N THR A 115 -1.53 -9.57 -8.61
CA THR A 115 -0.97 -9.47 -9.97
C THR A 115 -0.17 -8.18 -10.08
N VAL A 116 1.12 -8.31 -10.31
CA VAL A 116 2.02 -7.17 -10.47
C VAL A 116 2.48 -7.12 -11.93
N ASP A 117 2.21 -6.01 -12.58
CA ASP A 117 2.65 -5.82 -13.95
C ASP A 117 4.17 -5.63 -14.01
N ALA A 118 4.85 -6.45 -14.83
CA ALA A 118 6.29 -6.37 -15.02
C ALA A 118 6.74 -5.06 -15.71
N THR A 119 5.83 -4.45 -16.42
CA THR A 119 6.01 -3.08 -16.91
C THR A 119 5.57 -2.14 -15.80
N GLY A 120 6.48 -1.40 -15.25
CA GLY A 120 6.19 -0.32 -14.29
C GLY A 120 5.00 0.53 -14.72
N PRO A 121 4.53 1.47 -13.90
CA PRO A 121 3.36 2.30 -14.20
C PRO A 121 3.45 2.82 -15.64
N PRO A 122 2.31 3.07 -16.31
CA PRO A 122 2.31 3.71 -17.62
C PRO A 122 3.25 4.93 -17.57
N GLY A 123 4.38 4.87 -18.30
CA GLY A 123 5.47 5.84 -18.18
C GLY A 123 6.83 5.23 -17.83
N GLY A 124 6.89 3.94 -17.42
CA GLY A 124 8.17 3.25 -17.17
C GLY A 124 8.93 3.77 -15.93
N ILE A 125 8.21 4.17 -14.88
CA ILE A 125 8.79 4.64 -13.62
C ILE A 125 9.38 3.46 -12.86
N ILE A 126 10.69 3.31 -12.93
CA ILE A 126 11.45 2.25 -12.25
C ILE A 126 12.57 2.90 -11.47
N ILE A 127 12.77 2.48 -10.21
CA ILE A 127 13.92 2.90 -9.41
C ILE A 127 15.20 2.54 -10.17
N GLY A 128 16.12 3.49 -10.26
CA GLY A 128 17.36 3.35 -11.03
C GLY A 128 17.28 3.83 -12.48
N THR A 129 16.11 4.21 -12.99
CA THR A 129 15.95 4.84 -14.31
C THR A 129 15.88 6.36 -14.23
N THR A 130 16.15 7.04 -15.32
CA THR A 130 15.95 8.49 -15.41
C THR A 130 14.47 8.82 -15.37
N ALA A 131 14.10 9.77 -14.51
CA ALA A 131 12.73 10.26 -14.41
C ALA A 131 12.27 10.85 -15.75
N PRO A 132 11.04 10.55 -16.21
CA PRO A 132 10.46 11.17 -17.39
C PRO A 132 10.43 12.68 -17.26
N ASP A 133 10.93 13.39 -18.26
CA ASP A 133 10.95 14.85 -18.29
C ASP A 133 9.55 15.42 -18.61
N PHE A 134 9.22 16.55 -18.03
CA PHE A 134 7.99 17.30 -18.31
C PHE A 134 8.22 18.79 -18.18
N THR A 135 7.38 19.56 -18.87
CA THR A 135 7.27 21.01 -18.71
C THR A 135 5.89 21.34 -18.16
N ALA A 136 5.82 22.21 -17.16
CA ALA A 136 4.58 22.57 -16.48
C ALA A 136 4.54 24.04 -16.07
N HIS A 137 3.33 24.59 -15.99
CA HIS A 137 3.11 25.91 -15.41
C HIS A 137 3.10 25.84 -13.88
N THR A 138 3.78 26.78 -13.26
CA THR A 138 3.77 26.94 -11.81
C THR A 138 2.61 27.84 -11.38
N THR A 139 2.14 27.64 -10.15
CA THR A 139 1.00 28.39 -9.60
C THR A 139 1.29 29.88 -9.36
N ASP A 140 2.55 30.30 -9.46
CA ASP A 140 2.98 31.70 -9.44
C ASP A 140 3.04 32.36 -10.83
N GLY A 141 2.64 31.61 -11.87
CA GLY A 141 2.56 32.07 -13.26
C GLY A 141 3.84 31.87 -14.07
N GLY A 142 4.82 31.15 -13.52
CA GLY A 142 6.03 30.73 -14.23
C GLY A 142 5.83 29.46 -15.06
N GLU A 143 6.94 28.96 -15.57
CA GLU A 143 7.04 27.66 -16.24
C GLU A 143 8.33 26.98 -15.79
N ILE A 144 8.29 25.68 -15.57
CA ILE A 144 9.44 24.85 -15.24
C ILE A 144 9.54 23.66 -16.17
N THR A 145 10.75 23.19 -16.38
CA THR A 145 11.02 21.85 -16.93
C THR A 145 11.77 21.04 -15.87
N LEU A 146 11.35 19.81 -15.61
CA LEU A 146 11.98 18.99 -14.55
C LEU A 146 13.49 18.86 -14.72
N SER A 147 13.98 18.74 -15.95
CA SER A 147 15.41 18.66 -16.25
C SER A 147 16.21 19.92 -15.92
N ASP A 148 15.59 21.07 -15.73
CA ASP A 148 16.25 22.31 -15.31
C ASP A 148 16.76 22.24 -13.86
N PHE A 149 16.23 21.33 -13.06
CA PHE A 149 16.62 21.09 -11.67
C PHE A 149 17.75 20.05 -11.52
N ARG A 150 18.27 19.49 -12.62
CA ARG A 150 19.41 18.59 -12.56
C ARG A 150 20.63 19.28 -11.92
N GLY A 151 21.36 18.50 -11.12
CA GLY A 151 22.43 19.01 -10.26
C GLY A 151 21.99 19.22 -8.82
N GLY A 152 20.69 19.34 -8.56
CA GLY A 152 20.05 19.21 -7.26
C GLY A 152 19.40 17.85 -7.05
N VAL A 153 19.09 17.51 -5.80
CA VAL A 153 18.23 16.40 -5.43
C VAL A 153 16.80 16.89 -5.43
N ILE A 154 15.87 16.13 -6.03
CA ILE A 154 14.50 16.58 -6.24
C ILE A 154 13.54 15.63 -5.52
N ILE A 155 12.69 16.13 -4.64
CA ILE A 155 11.49 15.48 -4.21
C ILE A 155 10.36 15.95 -5.13
N LEU A 156 9.83 15.03 -5.94
CA LEU A 156 8.64 15.25 -6.75
C LEU A 156 7.45 14.62 -6.01
N GLU A 157 6.57 15.46 -5.50
CA GLU A 157 5.44 15.08 -4.67
C GLU A 157 4.13 15.29 -5.42
N PHE A 158 3.34 14.23 -5.57
CA PHE A 158 1.98 14.30 -6.08
C PHE A 158 1.01 14.33 -4.90
N TRP A 159 0.16 15.37 -4.85
CA TRP A 159 -0.69 15.63 -3.71
C TRP A 159 -2.00 16.32 -4.10
N GLY A 160 -2.85 16.65 -3.12
CA GLY A 160 -4.02 17.48 -3.28
C GLY A 160 -4.51 18.03 -1.95
N ALA A 161 -5.05 19.25 -1.94
CA ALA A 161 -5.61 19.89 -0.74
C ALA A 161 -6.83 19.14 -0.17
N TRP A 162 -7.51 18.32 -0.99
CA TRP A 162 -8.58 17.42 -0.59
C TRP A 162 -8.07 16.14 0.09
N CYS A 163 -6.81 15.79 -0.10
CA CYS A 163 -6.21 14.53 0.37
C CYS A 163 -5.73 14.69 1.82
N PHE A 164 -6.41 14.00 2.75
CA PHE A 164 -6.05 14.09 4.18
C PHE A 164 -4.64 13.54 4.48
N PRO A 165 -4.24 12.33 3.99
CA PRO A 165 -2.88 11.85 4.22
C PRO A 165 -1.80 12.75 3.63
N CYS A 166 -2.08 13.42 2.49
CA CYS A 166 -1.14 14.37 1.90
C CYS A 166 -0.88 15.53 2.85
N LYS A 167 -1.94 16.08 3.47
CA LYS A 167 -1.81 17.17 4.42
C LYS A 167 -1.06 16.80 5.68
N GLU A 168 -1.21 15.56 6.13
CA GLU A 168 -0.48 15.04 7.30
C GLU A 168 1.02 14.88 7.03
N SER A 169 1.41 14.55 5.81
CA SER A 169 2.82 14.37 5.42
C SER A 169 3.56 15.65 5.01
N MET A 170 2.85 16.74 4.70
CA MET A 170 3.49 18.01 4.31
C MET A 170 4.49 18.57 5.34
N PRO A 171 4.23 18.51 6.67
CA PRO A 171 5.23 18.95 7.65
C PRO A 171 6.54 18.17 7.55
N HIS A 172 6.50 16.88 7.28
CA HIS A 172 7.70 16.07 7.09
C HIS A 172 8.49 16.49 5.85
N LEU A 173 7.81 16.81 4.75
CA LEU A 173 8.47 17.33 3.55
C LEU A 173 9.10 18.71 3.81
N GLN A 174 8.44 19.56 4.59
CA GLN A 174 9.00 20.87 4.98
C GLN A 174 10.25 20.68 5.87
N ASP A 175 10.22 19.76 6.83
CA ASP A 175 11.38 19.45 7.68
C ASP A 175 12.58 18.98 6.83
N LEU A 176 12.35 18.16 5.80
CA LEU A 176 13.39 17.75 4.86
C LEU A 176 13.92 18.95 4.04
N TYR A 177 13.02 19.81 3.58
CA TYR A 177 13.41 21.01 2.85
C TYR A 177 14.27 21.95 3.71
N ASP A 178 13.81 22.26 4.92
CA ASP A 178 14.53 23.13 5.85
C ASP A 178 15.93 22.60 6.19
N GLN A 179 16.07 21.29 6.27
CA GLN A 179 17.34 20.64 6.56
C GLN A 179 18.30 20.63 5.39
N TYR A 180 17.81 20.48 4.15
CA TYR A 180 18.64 20.15 2.99
C TYR A 180 18.55 21.12 1.80
N ALA A 181 17.76 22.18 1.86
CA ALA A 181 17.65 23.15 0.78
C ALA A 181 19.01 23.80 0.42
N GLU A 182 19.83 24.17 1.44
CA GLU A 182 21.18 24.71 1.23
C GLU A 182 22.15 23.68 0.61
N SER A 183 21.84 22.37 0.74
CA SER A 183 22.59 21.28 0.11
C SER A 183 22.10 20.95 -1.30
N GLY A 184 21.07 21.66 -1.78
CA GLY A 184 20.54 21.53 -3.13
C GLY A 184 19.32 20.63 -3.24
N LEU A 185 18.57 20.41 -2.15
CA LEU A 185 17.25 19.77 -2.20
C LEU A 185 16.21 20.76 -2.74
N VAL A 186 15.40 20.32 -3.68
CA VAL A 186 14.25 21.04 -4.22
C VAL A 186 13.00 20.15 -4.04
N ILE A 187 11.88 20.74 -3.64
CA ILE A 187 10.58 20.07 -3.63
C ILE A 187 9.71 20.64 -4.74
N ILE A 188 9.28 19.79 -5.65
CA ILE A 188 8.30 20.10 -6.69
C ILE A 188 6.98 19.43 -6.29
N ALA A 189 6.00 20.23 -5.90
CA ALA A 189 4.70 19.78 -5.44
C ALA A 189 3.68 19.86 -6.60
N VAL A 190 3.33 18.71 -7.16
CA VAL A 190 2.35 18.59 -8.26
C VAL A 190 0.97 18.36 -7.67
N SER A 191 0.16 19.40 -7.65
CA SER A 191 -1.22 19.33 -7.16
C SER A 191 -2.14 18.71 -8.19
N THR A 192 -3.00 17.80 -7.70
CA THR A 192 -4.08 17.17 -8.46
C THR A 192 -5.45 17.73 -8.10
N ASP A 193 -5.50 18.92 -7.51
CA ASP A 193 -6.74 19.60 -7.14
C ASP A 193 -7.59 19.95 -8.37
N GLY A 194 -8.90 19.92 -8.19
CA GLY A 194 -9.84 20.30 -9.25
C GLY A 194 -9.78 21.78 -9.62
N GLN A 195 -9.23 22.61 -8.73
CA GLN A 195 -8.99 24.03 -8.95
C GLN A 195 -7.59 24.40 -8.43
N GLU A 196 -6.87 25.20 -9.23
CA GLU A 196 -5.53 25.68 -8.89
C GLU A 196 -5.51 26.46 -7.56
N GLN A 197 -6.58 27.23 -7.31
CA GLN A 197 -6.68 28.06 -6.11
C GLN A 197 -6.65 27.25 -4.82
N ASP A 198 -7.18 26.02 -4.83
CA ASP A 198 -7.18 25.14 -3.65
C ASP A 198 -5.75 24.78 -3.22
N ALA A 199 -4.86 24.52 -4.19
CA ALA A 199 -3.44 24.26 -3.95
C ALA A 199 -2.73 25.53 -3.43
N ILE A 200 -2.93 26.66 -4.08
CA ILE A 200 -2.34 27.94 -3.69
C ILE A 200 -2.72 28.28 -2.24
N ASP A 201 -4.02 28.25 -1.94
CA ASP A 201 -4.53 28.62 -0.62
C ASP A 201 -3.99 27.69 0.48
N PHE A 202 -3.91 26.40 0.20
CA PHE A 202 -3.38 25.43 1.17
C PHE A 202 -1.90 25.67 1.46
N LEU A 203 -1.05 25.76 0.43
CA LEU A 203 0.39 25.96 0.60
C LEU A 203 0.68 27.29 1.30
N ALA A 204 0.04 28.38 0.88
CA ALA A 204 0.22 29.69 1.48
C ALA A 204 -0.25 29.76 2.95
N SER A 205 -1.39 29.14 3.27
CA SER A 205 -1.95 29.16 4.62
C SER A 205 -1.16 28.35 5.63
N ASN A 206 -0.36 27.37 5.15
CA ASN A 206 0.43 26.48 6.00
C ASN A 206 1.94 26.76 5.94
N GLY A 207 2.37 27.75 5.16
CA GLY A 207 3.76 28.19 5.12
C GLY A 207 4.67 27.38 4.19
N TYR A 208 4.11 26.56 3.28
CA TYR A 208 4.88 25.78 2.29
C TYR A 208 5.20 26.57 1.02
N ASN A 209 5.61 27.82 1.18
CA ASN A 209 5.85 28.74 0.06
C ASN A 209 7.17 28.48 -0.68
N ASP A 210 8.05 27.67 -0.09
CA ASP A 210 9.35 27.33 -0.66
C ASP A 210 9.28 26.17 -1.68
N PHE A 211 8.13 25.48 -1.74
CA PHE A 211 7.93 24.44 -2.73
C PHE A 211 7.64 25.01 -4.10
N VAL A 212 8.24 24.44 -5.13
CA VAL A 212 7.88 24.73 -6.51
C VAL A 212 6.51 24.10 -6.77
N SER A 213 5.47 24.92 -6.76
CA SER A 213 4.09 24.44 -6.90
C SER A 213 3.67 24.38 -8.36
N VAL A 214 3.27 23.20 -8.81
CA VAL A 214 2.70 22.92 -10.12
C VAL A 214 1.27 22.48 -9.93
N TRP A 215 0.35 23.02 -10.73
CA TRP A 215 -1.02 22.57 -10.75
C TRP A 215 -1.32 21.75 -12.00
N GLU A 216 -1.83 20.56 -11.78
CA GLU A 216 -2.31 19.66 -12.82
C GLU A 216 -3.75 19.27 -12.50
N PRO A 217 -4.76 19.71 -13.26
CA PRO A 217 -6.13 19.39 -12.95
C PRO A 217 -6.34 17.87 -12.96
N GLY A 218 -6.69 17.36 -11.75
CA GLY A 218 -6.80 15.91 -11.50
C GLY A 218 -7.84 15.19 -12.34
N GLU A 219 -7.84 13.91 -12.21
CA GLU A 219 -8.75 12.81 -12.61
C GLU A 219 -9.62 12.94 -13.87
N LYS A 220 -10.23 14.09 -14.11
CA LYS A 220 -11.22 14.23 -15.20
C LYS A 220 -10.60 14.46 -16.57
N SER A 221 -9.34 14.87 -16.64
CA SER A 221 -8.68 15.22 -17.89
C SER A 221 -7.54 14.30 -18.30
N GLY A 222 -7.14 13.35 -17.40
CA GLY A 222 -5.96 12.53 -17.67
C GLY A 222 -4.73 13.42 -17.86
N SER A 223 -4.38 14.15 -16.81
CA SER A 223 -3.23 15.05 -16.79
C SER A 223 -1.97 14.37 -17.31
N PRO A 224 -1.23 15.00 -18.24
CA PRO A 224 -0.03 14.42 -18.81
C PRO A 224 1.01 13.99 -17.79
N ILE A 225 1.23 14.77 -16.71
CA ILE A 225 2.27 14.47 -15.71
C ILE A 225 1.83 13.31 -14.81
N THR A 226 0.59 13.31 -14.32
CA THR A 226 0.08 12.19 -13.50
C THR A 226 0.06 10.89 -14.28
N GLN A 227 -0.30 10.90 -15.56
CA GLN A 227 -0.20 9.73 -16.44
C GLN A 227 1.25 9.29 -16.66
N LEU A 228 2.14 10.25 -16.89
CA LEU A 228 3.56 10.00 -17.14
C LEU A 228 4.23 9.32 -15.95
N TYR A 229 3.82 9.66 -14.72
CA TYR A 229 4.33 9.11 -13.48
C TYR A 229 3.45 7.98 -12.90
N GLY A 230 2.42 7.56 -13.62
CA GLY A 230 1.53 6.48 -13.19
C GLY A 230 0.73 6.80 -11.92
N VAL A 231 0.63 8.08 -11.56
CA VAL A 231 -0.19 8.55 -10.44
C VAL A 231 -1.61 8.73 -10.95
N SER A 232 -2.45 7.73 -10.75
CA SER A 232 -3.86 7.81 -11.13
C SER A 232 -4.73 7.45 -9.93
N SER A 233 -5.88 8.09 -9.83
CA SER A 233 -6.85 7.88 -8.76
C SER A 233 -7.39 6.45 -8.63
N SER A 234 -7.20 5.63 -9.64
CA SER A 234 -7.73 4.27 -9.67
C SER A 234 -6.75 3.16 -9.30
N LEU A 235 -5.43 3.42 -9.36
CA LEU A 235 -4.40 2.40 -9.12
C LEU A 235 -3.37 2.81 -8.07
N VAL A 236 -2.85 4.03 -8.16
CA VAL A 236 -1.88 4.58 -7.21
C VAL A 236 -2.30 6.00 -6.92
N GLY A 237 -2.91 6.23 -5.76
CA GLY A 237 -3.41 7.53 -5.35
C GLY A 237 -2.30 8.48 -4.86
N VAL A 238 -2.73 9.65 -4.42
CA VAL A 238 -1.90 10.58 -3.67
C VAL A 238 -2.05 10.33 -2.16
N PRO A 239 -1.00 10.57 -1.33
CA PRO A 239 0.29 11.13 -1.70
C PRO A 239 1.21 10.13 -2.41
N ARG A 240 2.02 10.63 -3.33
CA ARG A 240 3.03 9.81 -4.01
C ARG A 240 4.29 10.61 -4.24
N THR A 241 5.38 10.14 -3.66
CA THR A 241 6.68 10.80 -3.66
C THR A 241 7.67 10.06 -4.54
N PHE A 242 8.41 10.79 -5.35
CA PHE A 242 9.60 10.33 -6.07
C PHE A 242 10.80 11.13 -5.58
N LEU A 243 11.89 10.46 -5.20
CA LEU A 243 13.16 11.13 -4.95
C LEU A 243 14.09 10.90 -6.14
N LEU A 244 14.59 11.99 -6.71
CA LEU A 244 15.50 11.97 -7.84
C LEU A 244 16.87 12.47 -7.38
N ASP A 245 17.92 11.76 -7.81
CA ASP A 245 19.27 12.23 -7.57
C ASP A 245 19.68 13.40 -8.50
N ARG A 246 20.90 13.90 -8.33
CA ARG A 246 21.46 15.01 -9.12
C ARG A 246 21.50 14.76 -10.63
N GLN A 247 21.44 13.50 -11.07
CA GLN A 247 21.38 13.10 -12.46
C GLN A 247 19.94 12.95 -12.97
N GLY A 248 18.95 13.12 -12.08
CA GLY A 248 17.54 12.90 -12.38
C GLY A 248 17.15 11.41 -12.40
N VAL A 249 17.94 10.55 -11.77
CA VAL A 249 17.62 9.13 -11.64
C VAL A 249 16.75 8.92 -10.41
N ILE A 250 15.67 8.16 -10.57
CA ILE A 250 14.74 7.82 -9.50
C ILE A 250 15.43 6.92 -8.48
N ARG A 251 15.47 7.33 -7.22
CA ARG A 251 16.08 6.60 -6.11
C ARG A 251 15.06 6.09 -5.09
N TYR A 252 13.89 6.71 -5.07
CA TYR A 252 12.79 6.32 -4.19
C TYR A 252 11.46 6.56 -4.89
N VAL A 253 10.49 5.69 -4.61
CA VAL A 253 9.09 5.84 -4.96
C VAL A 253 8.25 5.29 -3.81
N GLY A 254 7.41 6.13 -3.18
CA GLY A 254 6.63 5.67 -2.03
C GLY A 254 5.79 6.76 -1.38
N HIS A 255 5.43 6.54 -0.12
CA HIS A 255 4.75 7.53 0.70
C HIS A 255 5.77 8.53 1.27
N PRO A 256 5.48 9.84 1.34
CA PRO A 256 6.45 10.82 1.81
C PRO A 256 6.97 10.55 3.23
N GLU A 257 6.16 10.02 4.14
CA GLU A 257 6.59 9.72 5.52
C GLU A 257 7.60 8.57 5.62
N ASP A 258 7.67 7.70 4.61
CA ASP A 258 8.64 6.62 4.56
C ASP A 258 10.02 7.09 4.05
N LEU A 259 10.09 8.34 3.55
CA LEU A 259 11.33 8.94 3.05
C LEU A 259 12.14 9.52 4.23
N SER A 260 13.08 8.74 4.75
CA SER A 260 13.91 9.19 5.89
C SER A 260 14.92 10.27 5.49
N SER A 261 15.24 11.15 6.44
CA SER A 261 16.29 12.16 6.27
C SER A 261 17.66 11.53 5.96
N GLN A 262 17.97 10.39 6.57
CA GLN A 262 19.22 9.65 6.30
C GLN A 262 19.30 9.16 4.84
N PHE A 263 18.16 8.77 4.26
CA PHE A 263 18.13 8.35 2.86
C PHE A 263 18.35 9.53 1.92
N VAL A 264 17.72 10.69 2.20
CA VAL A 264 17.92 11.94 1.42
C VAL A 264 19.38 12.40 1.51
N GLU A 265 19.96 12.40 2.73
CA GLU A 265 21.37 12.74 2.95
C GLU A 265 22.34 11.85 2.16
N GLY A 266 22.02 10.57 2.04
CA GLY A 266 22.85 9.61 1.27
C GLY A 266 22.83 9.84 -0.25
N ILE A 267 21.94 10.70 -0.76
CA ILE A 267 21.79 11.02 -2.19
C ILE A 267 22.30 12.43 -2.51
N LEU A 268 22.33 13.34 -1.53
CA LEU A 268 22.86 14.70 -1.65
C LEU A 268 24.40 14.68 -1.83
#